data_7e8e69fc43d1982a5dafbe8bb73bde79
#
_entry.id   7e8e69fc43d1982a5dafbe8bb73bde79
#
_cell.length_a   1.000
_cell.length_b   1.000
_cell.length_c   1.000
_cell.angle_alpha   90.00
_cell.angle_beta   90.00
_cell.angle_gamma   90.00
#
_symmetry.space_group_name_H-M   'P 1'
#
loop_
_entity.id
_entity.type
_entity.pdbx_description
1 polymer ?
#
loop_
_entity_poly.entity_id
_entity_poly.type
_entity_poly.pdbx_seq_one_letter_code
_entity_poly.pdbx_strand_id
1 'polypeptide(L)'
;MLSQQEISDRFEIQDLLFHYADLIDRKQFGELRRSVFTDDAQIDYSAFGGVVGNLEETIAFLEQSLTDALFPNTQHFNGNIQIRLEGDSARGRVMCFNPMEMAVPDGATHVFFLGLWYVDDYRRTAEGWRISRRQEEKSWVFNTPDFMHFNA
;
A
#
# COMPACT_ATOMS: atom_id res chain seq x y z
N MET A 1 -9.34 15.40 -24.49
CA MET A 1 -8.01 14.78 -24.76
C MET A 1 -7.08 15.20 -23.63
N LEU A 2 -6.28 14.27 -23.09
CA LEU A 2 -5.33 14.61 -22.03
C LEU A 2 -4.19 15.47 -22.59
N SER A 3 -3.74 16.45 -21.83
CA SER A 3 -2.52 17.21 -22.13
C SER A 3 -1.27 16.33 -21.88
N GLN A 4 -0.13 16.77 -22.41
CA GLN A 4 1.14 16.09 -22.17
C GLN A 4 1.49 16.03 -20.68
N GLN A 5 1.19 17.09 -19.93
CA GLN A 5 1.40 17.14 -18.49
C GLN A 5 0.51 16.12 -17.75
N GLU A 6 -0.77 16.04 -18.09
CA GLU A 6 -1.68 15.06 -17.48
C GLU A 6 -1.28 13.60 -17.78
N ILE A 7 -0.70 13.35 -18.95
CA ILE A 7 -0.14 12.03 -19.29
C ILE A 7 1.08 11.75 -18.40
N SER A 8 2.01 12.68 -18.29
CA SER A 8 3.20 12.56 -17.42
C SER A 8 2.79 12.30 -15.97
N ASP A 9 1.86 13.10 -15.44
CA ASP A 9 1.37 12.97 -14.07
C ASP A 9 0.78 11.60 -13.77
N ARG A 10 0.02 11.04 -14.70
CA ARG A 10 -0.55 9.69 -14.54
C ARG A 10 0.53 8.63 -14.49
N PHE A 11 1.56 8.72 -15.33
CA PHE A 11 2.68 7.77 -15.29
C PHE A 11 3.50 7.94 -14.01
N GLU A 12 3.77 9.17 -13.57
CA GLU A 12 4.49 9.40 -12.32
C GLU A 12 3.75 8.82 -11.09
N ILE A 13 2.42 9.00 -11.02
CA ILE A 13 1.60 8.41 -9.95
C ILE A 13 1.58 6.87 -10.07
N GLN A 14 1.52 6.33 -11.27
CA GLN A 14 1.60 4.88 -11.47
C GLN A 14 2.94 4.30 -11.02
N ASP A 15 4.04 4.95 -11.38
CA ASP A 15 5.39 4.56 -10.96
C ASP A 15 5.56 4.67 -9.43
N LEU A 16 4.96 5.69 -8.81
CA LEU A 16 4.91 5.83 -7.35
C LEU A 16 4.21 4.64 -6.67
N LEU A 17 3.11 4.17 -7.25
CA LEU A 17 2.38 2.99 -6.74
C LEU A 17 3.19 1.70 -6.87
N PHE A 18 3.91 1.52 -7.97
CA PHE A 18 4.78 0.37 -8.17
C PHE A 18 6.00 0.43 -7.25
N HIS A 19 6.55 1.62 -7.04
CA HIS A 19 7.65 1.83 -6.10
C HIS A 19 7.23 1.54 -4.66
N TYR A 20 6.04 1.98 -4.23
CA TYR A 20 5.47 1.60 -2.94
C TYR A 20 5.42 0.07 -2.78
N ALA A 21 4.86 -0.64 -3.76
CA ALA A 21 4.75 -2.10 -3.74
C ALA A 21 6.13 -2.79 -3.58
N ASP A 22 7.13 -2.34 -4.36
CA ASP A 22 8.50 -2.87 -4.27
C ASP A 22 9.12 -2.64 -2.89
N LEU A 23 8.95 -1.45 -2.31
CA LEU A 23 9.47 -1.15 -0.97
C LEU A 23 8.82 -1.99 0.13
N ILE A 24 7.51 -2.19 0.06
CA ILE A 24 6.80 -3.05 1.03
C ILE A 24 7.25 -4.49 0.92
N ASP A 25 7.31 -5.05 -0.29
CA ASP A 25 7.70 -6.44 -0.52
C ASP A 25 9.17 -6.70 -0.13
N ARG A 26 10.03 -5.71 -0.28
CA ARG A 26 11.43 -5.73 0.18
C ARG A 26 11.62 -5.31 1.64
N LYS A 27 10.53 -4.95 2.33
CA LYS A 27 10.55 -4.50 3.73
C LYS A 27 11.49 -3.29 3.98
N GLN A 28 11.57 -2.41 2.98
CA GLN A 28 12.35 -1.17 3.05
C GLN A 28 11.48 -0.01 3.55
N PHE A 29 10.81 -0.20 4.69
CA PHE A 29 9.78 0.70 5.19
C PHE A 29 10.27 2.12 5.50
N GLY A 30 11.54 2.27 5.90
CA GLY A 30 12.15 3.58 6.13
C GLY A 30 12.21 4.47 4.88
N GLU A 31 12.25 3.86 3.67
CA GLU A 31 12.27 4.60 2.40
C GLU A 31 10.89 5.17 2.02
N LEU A 32 9.80 4.68 2.62
CA LEU A 32 8.45 5.20 2.39
C LEU A 32 8.36 6.70 2.68
N ARG A 33 9.07 7.16 3.74
CA ARG A 33 9.15 8.57 4.12
C ARG A 33 9.84 9.44 3.06
N ARG A 34 10.85 8.89 2.40
CA ARG A 34 11.69 9.66 1.47
C ARG A 34 11.07 9.78 0.08
N SER A 35 10.35 8.75 -0.34
CA SER A 35 10.01 8.60 -1.75
C SER A 35 8.54 8.34 -2.06
N VAL A 36 7.70 8.01 -1.08
CA VAL A 36 6.32 7.61 -1.32
C VAL A 36 5.29 8.55 -0.71
N PHE A 37 5.41 8.84 0.58
CA PHE A 37 4.43 9.62 1.31
C PHE A 37 4.89 11.07 1.54
N THR A 38 3.91 11.98 1.74
CA THR A 38 4.19 13.31 2.29
C THR A 38 4.46 13.19 3.80
N ASP A 39 5.19 14.15 4.38
CA ASP A 39 5.53 14.13 5.83
C ASP A 39 4.29 14.17 6.72
N ASP A 40 3.20 14.78 6.24
CA ASP A 40 1.91 14.91 6.93
C ASP A 40 0.89 13.84 6.54
N ALA A 41 1.33 12.76 5.90
CA ALA A 41 0.43 11.71 5.40
C ALA A 41 -0.39 11.06 6.50
N GLN A 42 -1.66 10.75 6.19
CA GLN A 42 -2.57 9.99 7.03
C GLN A 42 -2.88 8.64 6.38
N ILE A 43 -2.71 7.57 7.13
CA ILE A 43 -2.78 6.21 6.61
C ILE A 43 -3.74 5.38 7.48
N ASP A 44 -4.64 4.66 6.81
CA ASP A 44 -5.64 3.78 7.43
C ASP A 44 -5.51 2.37 6.85
N TYR A 45 -4.89 1.47 7.60
CA TYR A 45 -4.76 0.05 7.30
C TYR A 45 -5.69 -0.84 8.13
N SER A 46 -6.73 -0.25 8.74
CA SER A 46 -7.65 -0.95 9.65
C SER A 46 -8.48 -2.04 8.97
N ALA A 47 -8.65 -1.99 7.64
CA ALA A 47 -9.40 -3.01 6.90
C ALA A 47 -8.84 -4.42 7.07
N PHE A 48 -7.54 -4.55 7.38
CA PHE A 48 -6.86 -5.81 7.65
C PHE A 48 -6.20 -5.84 9.05
N GLY A 49 -6.74 -5.07 9.99
CA GLY A 49 -6.28 -5.04 11.38
C GLY A 49 -5.01 -4.23 11.60
N GLY A 50 -4.61 -3.42 10.62
CA GLY A 50 -3.47 -2.52 10.73
C GLY A 50 -3.78 -1.22 11.47
N VAL A 51 -2.79 -0.35 11.50
CA VAL A 51 -2.84 0.94 12.19
C VAL A 51 -3.68 1.97 11.43
N VAL A 52 -4.28 2.89 12.17
CA VAL A 52 -4.80 4.16 11.67
C VAL A 52 -3.96 5.26 12.31
N GLY A 53 -3.21 6.02 11.51
CA GLY A 53 -2.32 7.02 12.07
C GLY A 53 -1.50 7.80 11.04
N ASN A 54 -0.46 8.42 11.52
CA ASN A 54 0.51 9.13 10.70
C ASN A 54 1.56 8.19 10.09
N LEU A 55 2.47 8.74 9.30
CA LEU A 55 3.49 7.97 8.60
C LEU A 55 4.45 7.24 9.56
N GLU A 56 4.85 7.87 10.68
CA GLU A 56 5.76 7.27 11.66
C GLU A 56 5.13 6.06 12.35
N GLU A 57 3.88 6.19 12.77
CA GLU A 57 3.11 5.11 13.38
C GLU A 57 2.92 3.95 12.40
N THR A 58 2.71 4.26 11.12
CA THR A 58 2.57 3.27 10.06
C THR A 58 3.88 2.52 9.80
N ILE A 59 5.00 3.23 9.70
CA ILE A 59 6.32 2.61 9.52
C ILE A 59 6.64 1.69 10.71
N ALA A 60 6.46 2.17 11.94
CA ALA A 60 6.69 1.36 13.13
C ALA A 60 5.81 0.10 13.17
N PHE A 61 4.56 0.20 12.76
CA PHE A 61 3.66 -0.94 12.64
C PHE A 61 4.16 -1.95 11.61
N LEU A 62 4.57 -1.50 10.42
CA LEU A 62 5.07 -2.36 9.35
C LEU A 62 6.37 -3.07 9.76
N GLU A 63 7.30 -2.36 10.40
CA GLU A 63 8.56 -2.92 10.90
C GLU A 63 8.34 -4.03 11.95
N GLN A 64 7.29 -3.91 12.76
CA GLN A 64 6.96 -4.88 13.80
C GLN A 64 6.15 -6.07 13.28
N SER A 65 5.24 -5.83 12.33
CA SER A 65 4.26 -6.84 11.92
C SER A 65 4.61 -7.55 10.62
N LEU A 66 5.31 -6.90 9.68
CA LEU A 66 5.62 -7.46 8.36
C LEU A 66 7.10 -7.85 8.25
N THR A 67 7.59 -8.62 9.22
CA THR A 67 9.00 -9.06 9.26
C THR A 67 9.27 -10.23 8.32
N ASP A 68 10.54 -10.43 7.91
CA ASP A 68 10.94 -11.61 7.12
C ASP A 68 10.70 -12.93 7.87
N ALA A 69 10.84 -12.90 9.20
CA ALA A 69 10.60 -14.08 10.01
C ALA A 69 9.13 -14.51 10.02
N LEU A 70 8.20 -13.55 10.00
CA LEU A 70 6.77 -13.83 10.03
C LEU A 70 6.17 -13.96 8.62
N PHE A 71 6.58 -13.10 7.70
CA PHE A 71 6.13 -13.06 6.31
C PHE A 71 7.33 -13.15 5.35
N PRO A 72 7.88 -14.37 5.12
CA PRO A 72 9.06 -14.55 4.27
C PRO A 72 8.84 -14.06 2.83
N ASN A 73 7.63 -14.18 2.30
CA ASN A 73 7.30 -13.71 0.97
C ASN A 73 5.96 -12.99 0.96
N THR A 74 5.95 -11.81 0.35
CA THR A 74 4.74 -11.04 0.04
C THR A 74 4.84 -10.48 -1.37
N GLN A 75 3.71 -10.27 -2.01
CA GLN A 75 3.68 -9.62 -3.31
C GLN A 75 2.47 -8.70 -3.40
N HIS A 76 2.72 -7.43 -3.69
CA HIS A 76 1.68 -6.44 -3.92
C HIS A 76 1.55 -6.19 -5.42
N PHE A 77 0.51 -6.74 -6.03
CA PHE A 77 0.22 -6.55 -7.45
C PHE A 77 -0.85 -5.47 -7.61
N ASN A 78 -0.44 -4.28 -8.04
CA ASN A 78 -1.33 -3.15 -8.29
C ASN A 78 -1.83 -3.16 -9.74
N GLY A 79 -3.16 -3.08 -9.91
CA GLY A 79 -3.82 -3.05 -11.21
C GLY A 79 -5.09 -2.19 -11.21
N ASN A 80 -5.76 -2.09 -12.35
CA ASN A 80 -6.98 -1.30 -12.50
C ASN A 80 -6.88 0.10 -11.85
N ILE A 81 -5.77 0.78 -12.15
CA ILE A 81 -5.41 2.07 -11.56
C ILE A 81 -6.32 3.15 -12.13
N GLN A 82 -7.14 3.73 -11.28
CA GLN A 82 -8.02 4.86 -11.61
C GLN A 82 -7.46 6.12 -10.97
N ILE A 83 -7.14 7.14 -11.76
CA ILE A 83 -6.60 8.42 -11.29
C ILE A 83 -7.43 9.57 -11.84
N ARG A 84 -7.83 10.47 -10.97
CA ARG A 84 -8.46 11.75 -11.29
C ARG A 84 -7.52 12.88 -10.87
N LEU A 85 -6.99 13.59 -11.86
CA LEU A 85 -6.11 14.73 -11.66
C LEU A 85 -6.92 16.01 -11.40
N GLU A 86 -6.46 16.83 -10.47
CA GLU A 86 -7.04 18.10 -10.07
C GLU A 86 -5.91 19.13 -9.83
N GLY A 87 -5.18 19.51 -10.92
CA GLY A 87 -4.00 20.39 -10.84
C GLY A 87 -2.84 19.71 -10.12
N ASP A 88 -2.40 20.26 -8.98
CA ASP A 88 -1.31 19.73 -8.16
C ASP A 88 -1.78 18.71 -7.11
N SER A 89 -3.03 18.30 -7.20
CA SER A 89 -3.60 17.19 -6.42
C SER A 89 -4.22 16.14 -7.34
N ALA A 90 -4.36 14.93 -6.82
CA ALA A 90 -5.07 13.86 -7.51
C ALA A 90 -5.73 12.93 -6.51
N ARG A 91 -6.72 12.19 -6.97
CA ARG A 91 -7.33 11.08 -6.24
C ARG A 91 -7.22 9.81 -7.05
N GLY A 92 -7.02 8.70 -6.36
CA GLY A 92 -6.94 7.40 -7.02
C GLY A 92 -7.66 6.32 -6.27
N ARG A 93 -8.05 5.29 -7.04
CA ARG A 93 -8.52 4.01 -6.52
C ARG A 93 -7.77 2.91 -7.27
N VAL A 94 -7.03 2.10 -6.54
CA VAL A 94 -6.06 1.14 -7.07
C VAL A 94 -6.39 -0.24 -6.54
N MET A 95 -6.65 -1.20 -7.43
CA MET A 95 -6.81 -2.58 -7.04
C MET A 95 -5.46 -3.17 -6.65
N CYS A 96 -5.40 -3.85 -5.52
CA CYS A 96 -4.24 -4.63 -5.10
C CYS A 96 -4.64 -6.09 -4.87
N PHE A 97 -3.94 -6.98 -5.54
CA PHE A 97 -3.94 -8.41 -5.24
C PHE A 97 -2.66 -8.73 -4.48
N ASN A 98 -2.81 -9.22 -3.25
CA ASN A 98 -1.70 -9.39 -2.31
C ASN A 98 -1.61 -10.83 -1.81
N PRO A 99 -0.89 -11.72 -2.52
CA PRO A 99 -0.46 -13.01 -1.99
C PRO A 99 0.53 -12.82 -0.84
N MET A 100 0.32 -13.56 0.25
CA MET A 100 1.18 -13.50 1.43
C MET A 100 1.53 -14.92 1.89
N GLU A 101 2.80 -15.17 2.14
CA GLU A 101 3.28 -16.37 2.79
C GLU A 101 3.64 -16.05 4.25
N MET A 102 3.05 -16.76 5.17
CA MET A 102 3.24 -16.56 6.60
C MET A 102 3.89 -17.78 7.24
N ALA A 103 4.88 -17.58 8.10
CA ALA A 103 5.43 -18.63 8.94
C ALA A 103 4.39 -19.02 10.02
N VAL A 104 4.21 -20.32 10.23
CA VAL A 104 3.32 -20.88 11.25
C VAL A 104 4.11 -21.66 12.29
N PRO A 105 3.54 -21.89 13.52
CA PRO A 105 4.28 -22.40 14.68
C PRO A 105 4.95 -23.78 14.50
N ASP A 106 4.47 -24.61 13.57
CA ASP A 106 5.04 -25.94 13.29
C ASP A 106 6.28 -25.93 12.37
N GLY A 107 6.74 -24.75 11.97
CA GLY A 107 7.86 -24.54 11.05
C GLY A 107 7.51 -24.63 9.58
N ALA A 108 6.23 -24.82 9.24
CA ALA A 108 5.73 -24.73 7.87
C ALA A 108 5.42 -23.27 7.49
N THR A 109 4.94 -23.07 6.27
CA THR A 109 4.40 -21.80 5.83
C THR A 109 2.95 -21.96 5.39
N HIS A 110 2.20 -20.88 5.47
CA HIS A 110 0.81 -20.81 5.07
C HIS A 110 0.61 -19.66 4.07
N VAL A 111 0.09 -19.97 2.89
CA VAL A 111 -0.15 -18.98 1.85
C VAL A 111 -1.62 -18.59 1.83
N PHE A 112 -1.89 -17.30 1.87
CA PHE A 112 -3.23 -16.73 1.77
C PHE A 112 -3.22 -15.50 0.85
N PHE A 113 -4.40 -15.06 0.43
CA PHE A 113 -4.55 -13.93 -0.48
C PHE A 113 -5.46 -12.87 0.11
N LEU A 114 -5.05 -11.62 -0.08
CA LEU A 114 -5.87 -10.45 0.18
C LEU A 114 -6.22 -9.76 -1.13
N GLY A 115 -7.49 -9.45 -1.33
CA GLY A 115 -7.96 -8.57 -2.39
C GLY A 115 -8.43 -7.27 -1.76
N LEU A 116 -7.85 -6.16 -2.16
CA LEU A 116 -8.14 -4.86 -1.59
C LEU A 116 -8.10 -3.75 -2.64
N TRP A 117 -8.55 -2.57 -2.21
CA TRP A 117 -8.37 -1.32 -2.92
C TRP A 117 -7.61 -0.36 -2.03
N TYR A 118 -6.62 0.33 -2.60
CA TYR A 118 -6.08 1.55 -2.03
C TYR A 118 -6.92 2.71 -2.53
N VAL A 119 -7.43 3.53 -1.61
CA VAL A 119 -8.09 4.79 -1.89
C VAL A 119 -7.16 5.90 -1.43
N ASP A 120 -6.60 6.61 -2.41
CA ASP A 120 -5.49 7.52 -2.20
C ASP A 120 -5.83 8.95 -2.58
N ASP A 121 -5.33 9.90 -1.80
CA ASP A 121 -5.12 11.29 -2.21
C ASP A 121 -3.61 11.51 -2.46
N TYR A 122 -3.30 12.18 -3.56
CA TYR A 122 -1.93 12.49 -3.97
C TYR A 122 -1.72 14.00 -4.01
N ARG A 123 -0.48 14.42 -3.77
CA ARG A 123 -0.04 15.80 -3.86
C ARG A 123 1.24 15.89 -4.66
N ARG A 124 1.32 16.89 -5.56
CA ARG A 124 2.58 17.24 -6.23
C ARG A 124 3.47 17.99 -5.25
N THR A 125 4.70 17.56 -5.09
CA THR A 125 5.72 18.21 -4.28
C THR A 125 6.87 18.68 -5.17
N ALA A 126 7.86 19.37 -4.62
CA ALA A 126 9.08 19.74 -5.33
C ALA A 126 9.88 18.53 -5.82
N GLU A 127 9.67 17.35 -5.22
CA GLU A 127 10.35 16.10 -5.54
C GLU A 127 9.47 15.11 -6.33
N GLY A 128 8.34 15.55 -6.87
CA GLY A 128 7.38 14.75 -7.62
C GLY A 128 6.11 14.44 -6.83
N TRP A 129 5.31 13.55 -7.36
CA TRP A 129 4.07 13.14 -6.73
C TRP A 129 4.31 12.29 -5.47
N ARG A 130 3.47 12.50 -4.44
CA ARG A 130 3.49 11.75 -3.17
C ARG A 130 2.07 11.43 -2.73
N ILE A 131 1.90 10.35 -1.99
CA ILE A 131 0.64 9.99 -1.34
C ILE A 131 0.50 10.83 -0.06
N SER A 132 -0.56 11.63 0.05
CA SER A 132 -0.86 12.44 1.23
C SER A 132 -1.91 11.79 2.14
N ARG A 133 -2.72 10.87 1.61
CA ARG A 133 -3.66 10.04 2.36
C ARG A 133 -3.78 8.69 1.67
N ARG A 134 -3.81 7.63 2.47
CA ARG A 134 -4.12 6.27 1.99
C ARG A 134 -5.12 5.61 2.91
N GLN A 135 -6.10 4.95 2.34
CA GLN A 135 -7.03 4.07 3.04
C GLN A 135 -7.14 2.75 2.31
N GLU A 136 -7.06 1.65 3.05
CA GLU A 136 -7.41 0.33 2.51
C GLU A 136 -8.91 0.10 2.59
N GLU A 137 -9.47 -0.47 1.51
CA GLU A 137 -10.81 -1.03 1.48
C GLU A 137 -10.69 -2.53 1.20
N LYS A 138 -11.25 -3.36 2.08
CA LYS A 138 -11.27 -4.80 1.88
C LYS A 138 -12.24 -5.15 0.75
N SER A 139 -11.77 -5.98 -0.19
CA SER A 139 -12.60 -6.59 -1.22
C SER A 139 -12.96 -8.03 -0.85
N TRP A 140 -11.95 -8.87 -0.64
CA TRP A 140 -12.14 -10.27 -0.28
C TRP A 140 -10.85 -10.82 0.34
N VAL A 141 -10.96 -11.99 0.98
CA VAL A 141 -9.81 -12.76 1.50
C VAL A 141 -9.98 -14.22 1.12
N PHE A 142 -8.86 -14.93 0.98
CA PHE A 142 -8.86 -16.36 0.68
C PHE A 142 -7.80 -17.09 1.50
N ASN A 143 -8.20 -18.20 2.12
CA ASN A 143 -7.31 -19.10 2.85
C ASN A 143 -6.54 -18.41 3.99
N THR A 144 -7.16 -17.42 4.65
CA THR A 144 -6.54 -16.77 5.82
C THR A 144 -6.42 -17.76 6.97
N PRO A 145 -5.34 -17.70 7.78
CA PRO A 145 -5.22 -18.51 8.99
C PRO A 145 -6.39 -18.27 9.96
N ASP A 146 -6.82 -19.30 10.67
CA ASP A 146 -8.01 -19.25 11.55
C ASP A 146 -7.93 -18.17 12.64
N PHE A 147 -6.71 -17.79 13.04
CA PHE A 147 -6.50 -16.75 14.05
C PHE A 147 -6.56 -15.32 13.47
N MET A 148 -6.57 -15.17 12.14
CA MET A 148 -6.71 -13.88 11.45
C MET A 148 -8.19 -13.60 11.19
N HIS A 149 -8.78 -12.73 12.00
CA HIS A 149 -10.15 -12.28 11.83
C HIS A 149 -10.16 -10.85 11.27
N PHE A 150 -10.38 -10.73 9.98
CA PHE A 150 -10.63 -9.42 9.38
C PHE A 150 -12.12 -9.12 9.45
N ASN A 151 -12.48 -8.03 10.12
CA ASN A 151 -13.89 -7.61 10.24
C ASN A 151 -14.54 -7.51 8.85
N ALA A 152 -15.78 -7.95 8.78
CA ALA A 152 -16.59 -7.96 7.54
C ALA A 152 -16.93 -6.54 7.08
#